data_38c9a0421cc4008ef38a41215d8b1d71
#
_entry.id   38c9a0421cc4008ef38a41215d8b1d71
#
_cell.length_a   1.000
_cell.length_b   1.000
_cell.length_c   1.000
_cell.angle_alpha   90.00
_cell.angle_beta   90.00
_cell.angle_gamma   90.00
#
_symmetry.space_group_name_H-M   'P 1'
#
loop_
_entity.id
_entity.type
_entity.pdbx_description
1 polymer ?
#
loop_
_entity_poly.entity_id
_entity_poly.type
_entity_poly.pdbx_seq_one_letter_code
_entity_poly.pdbx_strand_id
1 'polypeptide(L)'
;MRRLKIAVTMGDPAGIGPEITAKLFLIPEVYKKASVTVIGDLTTMIDTQRRISNKLSIKPAASFDEKTVKGVINLFDMNLIKYGEVPLGAETKKGGRAQYLYVKKAIEAALKGEVDAIVTAPINKHALHMAGIMYPGHTEIMAEETGVKNFGMMLICPQLKVMLVTTHTSLKSVSGLLTIKKVLEKIELAHAAMKNDFGIKAPKIAVLGLNPHSGE
;
A
#
# COMPACT_ATOMS: atom_id res chain seq x y z
N MET A 1 11.61 20.83 9.61
CA MET A 1 10.44 20.06 9.12
C MET A 1 10.31 18.76 9.93
N ARG A 2 9.12 18.41 10.38
CA ARG A 2 8.82 17.12 10.99
C ARG A 2 9.07 16.02 9.93
N ARG A 3 9.74 14.92 10.29
CA ARG A 3 9.84 13.76 9.43
C ARG A 3 8.49 13.05 9.36
N LEU A 4 8.07 12.66 8.16
CA LEU A 4 6.88 11.85 7.98
C LEU A 4 7.11 10.45 8.54
N LYS A 5 6.14 9.92 9.27
CA LYS A 5 6.12 8.54 9.76
C LYS A 5 5.39 7.67 8.75
N ILE A 6 6.05 6.66 8.22
CA ILE A 6 5.51 5.80 7.18
C ILE A 6 5.49 4.35 7.67
N ALA A 7 4.31 3.73 7.65
CA ALA A 7 4.19 2.29 7.78
C ALA A 7 4.36 1.62 6.42
N VAL A 8 5.26 0.64 6.33
CA VAL A 8 5.45 -0.18 5.13
C VAL A 8 5.00 -1.60 5.45
N THR A 9 3.96 -2.10 4.80
CA THR A 9 3.58 -3.50 4.98
C THR A 9 4.48 -4.40 4.15
N MET A 10 4.93 -5.51 4.75
CA MET A 10 5.83 -6.47 4.11
C MET A 10 5.20 -7.17 2.89
N GLY A 11 3.86 -7.18 2.78
CA GLY A 11 3.13 -7.86 1.73
C GLY A 11 3.11 -9.38 1.90
N ASP A 12 3.07 -10.11 0.77
CA ASP A 12 3.11 -11.57 0.79
C ASP A 12 4.45 -12.08 1.33
N PRO A 13 4.47 -12.81 2.46
CA PRO A 13 5.70 -13.32 3.05
C PRO A 13 6.42 -14.36 2.18
N ALA A 14 5.72 -15.02 1.26
CA ALA A 14 6.28 -15.96 0.29
C ALA A 14 6.72 -15.30 -1.02
N GLY A 15 6.37 -14.04 -1.23
CA GLY A 15 6.59 -13.31 -2.46
C GLY A 15 7.82 -12.41 -2.45
N ILE A 16 7.83 -11.43 -3.36
CA ILE A 16 8.90 -10.45 -3.52
C ILE A 16 8.85 -9.32 -2.46
N GLY A 17 7.71 -9.17 -1.76
CA GLY A 17 7.46 -8.08 -0.82
C GLY A 17 8.55 -7.90 0.23
N PRO A 18 8.95 -8.94 0.97
CA PRO A 18 10.03 -8.87 1.97
C PRO A 18 11.34 -8.38 1.38
N GLU A 19 11.70 -8.84 0.17
CA GLU A 19 12.94 -8.48 -0.51
C GLU A 19 13.00 -7.01 -0.90
N ILE A 20 11.95 -6.50 -1.58
CA ILE A 20 11.92 -5.08 -1.98
C ILE A 20 11.84 -4.16 -0.77
N THR A 21 11.15 -4.58 0.29
CA THR A 21 11.07 -3.86 1.56
C THR A 21 12.45 -3.78 2.24
N ALA A 22 13.20 -4.87 2.27
CA ALA A 22 14.56 -4.86 2.83
C ALA A 22 15.51 -3.98 2.00
N LYS A 23 15.46 -4.07 0.65
CA LYS A 23 16.27 -3.24 -0.26
C LYS A 23 16.00 -1.74 -0.11
N LEU A 24 14.79 -1.35 0.31
CA LEU A 24 14.44 0.04 0.58
C LEU A 24 15.41 0.71 1.56
N PHE A 25 15.88 -0.02 2.58
CA PHE A 25 16.78 0.51 3.61
C PHE A 25 18.24 0.65 3.16
N LEU A 26 18.56 0.22 1.94
CA LEU A 26 19.85 0.50 1.31
C LEU A 26 19.85 1.85 0.56
N ILE A 27 18.67 2.47 0.35
CA ILE A 27 18.49 3.71 -0.41
C ILE A 27 18.65 4.92 0.52
N PRO A 28 19.65 5.80 0.30
CA PRO A 28 19.93 6.93 1.19
C PRO A 28 18.78 7.92 1.37
N GLU A 29 17.97 8.13 0.35
CA GLU A 29 16.88 9.10 0.32
C GLU A 29 15.78 8.75 1.33
N VAL A 30 15.57 7.47 1.60
CA VAL A 30 14.52 6.96 2.49
C VAL A 30 14.68 7.50 3.91
N TYR A 31 15.84 7.28 4.51
CA TYR A 31 16.08 7.71 5.90
C TYR A 31 16.39 9.20 6.06
N LYS A 32 16.59 9.94 4.95
CA LYS A 32 16.69 11.40 4.98
C LYS A 32 15.31 12.06 5.08
N LYS A 33 14.29 11.48 4.43
CA LYS A 33 12.97 12.10 4.24
C LYS A 33 11.92 11.62 5.22
N ALA A 34 12.00 10.36 5.68
CA ALA A 34 10.95 9.74 6.48
C ALA A 34 11.49 8.90 7.64
N SER A 35 10.64 8.67 8.63
CA SER A 35 10.76 7.60 9.61
C SER A 35 9.92 6.43 9.10
N VAL A 36 10.58 5.31 8.81
CA VAL A 36 9.94 4.13 8.19
C VAL A 36 9.94 2.98 9.17
N THR A 37 8.78 2.40 9.40
CA THR A 37 8.60 1.17 10.18
C THR A 37 7.93 0.12 9.29
N VAL A 38 8.55 -1.04 9.20
CA VAL A 38 8.00 -2.20 8.48
C VAL A 38 7.05 -2.95 9.39
N ILE A 39 5.89 -3.33 8.88
CA ILE A 39 4.95 -4.24 9.54
C ILE A 39 5.06 -5.60 8.85
N GLY A 40 5.46 -6.62 9.59
CA GLY A 40 5.70 -7.95 9.04
C GLY A 40 6.09 -8.95 10.12
N ASP A 41 6.75 -10.03 9.74
CA ASP A 41 7.24 -11.07 10.64
C ASP A 41 8.76 -11.12 10.68
N LEU A 42 9.31 -11.19 11.88
CA LEU A 42 10.74 -11.19 12.13
C LEU A 42 11.44 -12.37 11.45
N THR A 43 10.85 -13.55 11.51
CA THR A 43 11.42 -14.77 10.91
C THR A 43 11.61 -14.60 9.39
N THR A 44 10.59 -14.11 8.69
CA THR A 44 10.63 -13.84 7.25
C THR A 44 11.67 -12.76 6.91
N MET A 45 11.71 -11.69 7.71
CA MET A 45 12.65 -10.59 7.46
C MET A 45 14.11 -10.97 7.75
N ILE A 46 14.39 -11.85 8.74
CA ILE A 46 15.73 -12.38 8.99
C ILE A 46 16.20 -13.22 7.80
N ASP A 47 15.38 -14.13 7.30
CA ASP A 47 15.74 -14.95 6.13
C ASP A 47 15.96 -14.09 4.89
N THR A 48 15.14 -13.08 4.71
CA THR A 48 15.27 -12.11 3.62
C THR A 48 16.56 -11.30 3.74
N GLN A 49 16.86 -10.78 4.91
CA GLN A 49 18.07 -10.00 5.17
C GLN A 49 19.34 -10.80 4.88
N ARG A 50 19.40 -12.07 5.31
CA ARG A 50 20.53 -12.95 5.06
C ARG A 50 20.78 -13.17 3.56
N ARG A 51 19.71 -13.26 2.74
CA ARG A 51 19.80 -13.46 1.29
C ARG A 51 20.18 -12.20 0.53
N ILE A 52 19.83 -11.01 1.04
CA ILE A 52 20.02 -9.74 0.31
C ILE A 52 21.36 -9.11 0.64
N SER A 53 21.65 -8.88 1.91
CA SER A 53 22.86 -8.17 2.31
C SER A 53 23.17 -8.30 3.80
N ASN A 54 24.43 -8.58 4.10
CA ASN A 54 24.96 -8.49 5.47
C ASN A 54 25.12 -7.06 6.00
N LYS A 55 24.89 -6.05 5.15
CA LYS A 55 24.90 -4.62 5.53
C LYS A 55 23.58 -4.18 6.16
N LEU A 56 22.55 -5.03 6.14
CA LEU A 56 21.28 -4.79 6.78
C LEU A 56 21.25 -5.41 8.17
N SER A 57 20.58 -4.74 9.09
CA SER A 57 20.21 -5.28 10.40
C SER A 57 18.72 -5.05 10.65
N ILE A 58 18.15 -5.83 11.54
CA ILE A 58 16.74 -5.69 11.91
C ILE A 58 16.67 -5.25 13.36
N LYS A 59 15.93 -4.18 13.62
CA LYS A 59 15.64 -3.68 14.96
C LYS A 59 14.16 -3.85 15.23
N PRO A 60 13.76 -4.59 16.26
CA PRO A 60 12.36 -4.61 16.70
C PRO A 60 11.90 -3.20 17.04
N ALA A 61 10.74 -2.81 16.51
CA ALA A 61 10.09 -1.54 16.79
C ALA A 61 8.87 -1.75 17.67
N ALA A 62 8.81 -1.05 18.81
CA ALA A 62 7.66 -1.07 19.71
C ALA A 62 6.61 -0.03 19.31
N SER A 63 6.99 0.97 18.49
CA SER A 63 6.14 2.06 18.02
C SER A 63 6.55 2.51 16.62
N PHE A 64 5.77 3.41 16.03
CA PHE A 64 6.06 4.02 14.72
C PHE A 64 6.91 5.30 14.81
N ASP A 65 7.40 5.64 16.00
CA ASP A 65 8.24 6.82 16.24
C ASP A 65 9.74 6.55 16.03
N GLU A 66 10.12 5.31 15.76
CA GLU A 66 11.50 4.88 15.60
C GLU A 66 12.19 5.62 14.45
N LYS A 67 13.32 6.27 14.75
CA LYS A 67 14.13 6.94 13.74
C LYS A 67 14.72 5.93 12.77
N THR A 68 14.50 6.13 11.48
CA THR A 68 15.14 5.31 10.45
C THR A 68 16.62 5.65 10.34
N VAL A 69 17.45 4.62 10.39
CA VAL A 69 18.92 4.70 10.26
C VAL A 69 19.33 3.87 9.05
N LYS A 70 20.40 4.28 8.38
CA LYS A 70 20.96 3.55 7.22
C LYS A 70 21.21 2.09 7.54
N GLY A 71 20.66 1.21 6.72
CA GLY A 71 20.85 -0.24 6.86
C GLY A 71 20.13 -0.88 8.05
N VAL A 72 19.30 -0.14 8.79
CA VAL A 72 18.53 -0.66 9.93
C VAL A 72 17.06 -0.70 9.57
N ILE A 73 16.48 -1.88 9.54
CA ILE A 73 15.06 -2.13 9.30
C ILE A 73 14.35 -2.07 10.65
N ASN A 74 13.59 -0.99 10.91
CA ASN A 74 12.70 -0.95 12.06
C ASN A 74 11.50 -1.86 11.77
N LEU A 75 11.34 -2.94 12.50
CA LEU A 75 10.30 -3.96 12.25
C LEU A 75 9.32 -4.01 13.42
N PHE A 76 8.06 -3.67 13.12
CA PHE A 76 6.93 -4.01 13.97
C PHE A 76 6.59 -5.48 13.71
N ASP A 77 7.07 -6.35 14.61
CA ASP A 77 6.91 -7.80 14.46
C ASP A 77 5.49 -8.22 14.83
N MET A 78 4.77 -8.80 13.87
CA MET A 78 3.42 -9.32 14.08
C MET A 78 3.41 -10.74 14.66
N ASN A 79 4.55 -11.43 14.59
CA ASN A 79 4.74 -12.80 15.12
C ASN A 79 3.65 -13.80 14.67
N LEU A 80 3.25 -13.71 13.40
CA LEU A 80 2.21 -14.55 12.81
C LEU A 80 2.76 -15.83 12.16
N ILE A 81 4.03 -15.76 11.70
CA ILE A 81 4.69 -16.80 10.92
C ILE A 81 5.93 -17.27 11.67
N LYS A 82 6.00 -18.59 11.93
CA LYS A 82 7.22 -19.22 12.44
C LYS A 82 8.10 -19.67 11.28
N TYR A 83 9.37 -19.91 11.56
CA TYR A 83 10.33 -20.39 10.58
C TYR A 83 9.83 -21.65 9.85
N GLY A 84 9.89 -21.62 8.53
CA GLY A 84 9.49 -22.72 7.66
C GLY A 84 7.99 -22.91 7.43
N GLU A 85 7.11 -22.13 8.08
CA GLU A 85 5.65 -22.31 7.91
C GLU A 85 5.08 -21.73 6.60
N VAL A 86 5.79 -20.78 5.99
CA VAL A 86 5.43 -20.19 4.70
C VAL A 86 6.66 -20.27 3.80
N PRO A 87 6.78 -21.36 3.00
CA PRO A 87 7.88 -21.53 2.07
C PRO A 87 7.88 -20.45 1.00
N LEU A 88 9.07 -20.01 0.59
CA LEU A 88 9.24 -19.00 -0.47
C LEU A 88 8.62 -19.49 -1.79
N GLY A 89 7.83 -18.62 -2.43
CA GLY A 89 7.12 -18.92 -3.68
C GLY A 89 5.86 -19.77 -3.51
N ALA A 90 5.50 -20.18 -2.27
CA ALA A 90 4.34 -21.01 -2.03
C ALA A 90 3.11 -20.16 -1.63
N GLU A 91 2.00 -20.43 -2.28
CA GLU A 91 0.71 -19.87 -1.89
C GLU A 91 0.15 -20.67 -0.71
N THR A 92 -0.04 -20.02 0.43
CA THR A 92 -0.53 -20.67 1.65
C THR A 92 -1.62 -19.84 2.31
N LYS A 93 -2.58 -20.52 2.94
CA LYS A 93 -3.62 -19.88 3.76
C LYS A 93 -3.00 -19.01 4.86
N LYS A 94 -1.89 -19.46 5.48
CA LYS A 94 -1.20 -18.72 6.54
C LYS A 94 -0.56 -17.44 6.02
N GLY A 95 0.14 -17.51 4.88
CA GLY A 95 0.70 -16.33 4.19
C GLY A 95 -0.40 -15.35 3.77
N GLY A 96 -1.52 -15.87 3.23
CA GLY A 96 -2.68 -15.06 2.89
C GLY A 96 -3.27 -14.30 4.09
N ARG A 97 -3.42 -14.97 5.23
CA ARG A 97 -3.89 -14.33 6.45
C ARG A 97 -2.89 -13.29 6.98
N ALA A 98 -1.61 -13.61 6.97
CA ALA A 98 -0.57 -12.73 7.49
C ALA A 98 -0.49 -11.41 6.70
N GLN A 99 -0.44 -11.45 5.36
CA GLN A 99 -0.38 -10.24 4.53
C GLN A 99 -1.61 -9.33 4.75
N TYR A 100 -2.80 -9.88 4.95
CA TYR A 100 -3.99 -9.09 5.32
C TYR A 100 -3.82 -8.41 6.67
N LEU A 101 -3.35 -9.13 7.69
CA LEU A 101 -3.17 -8.59 9.03
C LEU A 101 -2.10 -7.50 9.08
N TYR A 102 -1.07 -7.55 8.23
CA TYR A 102 -0.10 -6.44 8.11
C TYR A 102 -0.78 -5.17 7.59
N VAL A 103 -1.62 -5.29 6.55
CA VAL A 103 -2.37 -4.15 6.01
C VAL A 103 -3.33 -3.59 7.06
N LYS A 104 -4.08 -4.46 7.75
CA LYS A 104 -4.99 -4.06 8.82
C LYS A 104 -4.27 -3.32 9.94
N LYS A 105 -3.11 -3.80 10.38
CA LYS A 105 -2.29 -3.12 11.40
C LYS A 105 -1.82 -1.75 10.95
N ALA A 106 -1.44 -1.60 9.68
CA ALA A 106 -1.05 -0.30 9.12
C ALA A 106 -2.23 0.68 9.10
N ILE A 107 -3.43 0.22 8.75
CA ILE A 107 -4.66 1.02 8.76
C ILE A 107 -5.00 1.45 10.19
N GLU A 108 -4.94 0.54 11.17
CA GLU A 108 -5.16 0.88 12.58
C GLU A 108 -4.21 1.97 13.07
N ALA A 109 -2.92 1.88 12.70
CA ALA A 109 -1.91 2.88 13.05
C ALA A 109 -2.20 4.24 12.40
N ALA A 110 -2.65 4.25 11.13
CA ALA A 110 -3.02 5.48 10.43
C ALA A 110 -4.26 6.14 11.05
N LEU A 111 -5.30 5.37 11.36
CA LEU A 111 -6.52 5.88 12.00
C LEU A 111 -6.26 6.46 13.39
N LYS A 112 -5.26 5.93 14.12
CA LYS A 112 -4.82 6.48 15.41
C LYS A 112 -3.87 7.68 15.28
N GLY A 113 -3.48 8.07 14.07
CA GLY A 113 -2.49 9.13 13.83
C GLY A 113 -1.06 8.75 14.24
N GLU A 114 -0.77 7.47 14.41
CA GLU A 114 0.57 6.97 14.74
C GLU A 114 1.49 7.04 13.52
N VAL A 115 0.93 6.99 12.30
CA VAL A 115 1.64 7.15 11.02
C VAL A 115 0.94 8.16 10.13
N ASP A 116 1.71 8.82 9.27
CA ASP A 116 1.23 9.83 8.32
C ASP A 116 0.82 9.21 6.96
N ALA A 117 1.39 8.04 6.63
CA ALA A 117 1.11 7.35 5.37
C ALA A 117 1.37 5.84 5.49
N ILE A 118 0.70 5.10 4.60
CA ILE A 118 0.88 3.65 4.42
C ILE A 118 1.48 3.41 3.03
N VAL A 119 2.51 2.57 2.96
CA VAL A 119 3.06 2.03 1.72
C VAL A 119 2.93 0.52 1.77
N THR A 120 2.40 -0.08 0.71
CA THR A 120 2.16 -1.52 0.68
C THR A 120 3.08 -2.22 -0.29
N ALA A 121 3.75 -3.29 0.16
CA ALA A 121 4.39 -4.24 -0.73
C ALA A 121 3.33 -5.17 -1.36
N PRO A 122 3.64 -5.84 -2.48
CA PRO A 122 2.68 -6.67 -3.20
C PRO A 122 2.08 -7.78 -2.35
N ILE A 123 0.77 -8.00 -2.53
CA ILE A 123 0.02 -9.10 -1.93
C ILE A 123 -0.29 -10.17 -2.98
N ASN A 124 -0.50 -11.40 -2.51
CA ASN A 124 -0.97 -12.52 -3.33
C ASN A 124 -2.48 -12.69 -3.11
N LYS A 125 -3.28 -12.42 -4.16
CA LYS A 125 -4.74 -12.50 -4.09
C LYS A 125 -5.24 -13.94 -3.90
N HIS A 126 -4.59 -14.92 -4.53
CA HIS A 126 -4.98 -16.31 -4.37
C HIS A 126 -4.75 -16.78 -2.92
N ALA A 127 -3.62 -16.46 -2.32
CA ALA A 127 -3.36 -16.76 -0.93
C ALA A 127 -4.36 -16.06 0.03
N LEU A 128 -4.78 -14.81 -0.28
CA LEU A 128 -5.87 -14.14 0.45
C LEU A 128 -7.17 -14.94 0.38
N HIS A 129 -7.57 -15.36 -0.83
CA HIS A 129 -8.79 -16.16 -1.02
C HIS A 129 -8.71 -17.51 -0.30
N MET A 130 -7.57 -18.18 -0.31
CA MET A 130 -7.34 -19.39 0.49
C MET A 130 -7.55 -19.16 1.99
N ALA A 131 -7.28 -17.95 2.47
CA ALA A 131 -7.51 -17.55 3.86
C ALA A 131 -8.95 -17.14 4.14
N GLY A 132 -9.86 -17.19 3.14
CA GLY A 132 -11.25 -16.74 3.25
C GLY A 132 -11.41 -15.22 3.16
N ILE A 133 -10.40 -14.49 2.70
CA ILE A 133 -10.36 -13.04 2.61
C ILE A 133 -10.59 -12.65 1.14
N MET A 134 -11.81 -12.21 0.79
CA MET A 134 -12.30 -12.10 -0.59
C MET A 134 -12.15 -10.68 -1.17
N TYR A 135 -11.14 -9.93 -0.78
CA TYR A 135 -10.89 -8.60 -1.35
C TYR A 135 -10.14 -8.67 -2.69
N PRO A 136 -10.50 -7.82 -3.68
CA PRO A 136 -9.78 -7.72 -4.95
C PRO A 136 -8.36 -7.18 -4.83
N GLY A 137 -8.09 -6.35 -3.80
CA GLY A 137 -6.78 -5.75 -3.58
C GLY A 137 -6.72 -4.84 -2.36
N HIS A 138 -5.61 -4.13 -2.22
CA HIS A 138 -5.37 -3.20 -1.10
C HIS A 138 -6.42 -2.09 -1.00
N THR A 139 -6.88 -1.56 -2.12
CA THR A 139 -7.83 -0.44 -2.16
C THR A 139 -9.14 -0.80 -1.46
N GLU A 140 -9.66 -1.99 -1.74
CA GLU A 140 -10.90 -2.48 -1.15
C GLU A 140 -10.72 -2.84 0.34
N ILE A 141 -9.57 -3.41 0.71
CA ILE A 141 -9.23 -3.65 2.12
C ILE A 141 -9.20 -2.31 2.88
N MET A 142 -8.52 -1.30 2.33
CA MET A 142 -8.44 0.02 2.97
C MET A 142 -9.80 0.68 3.10
N ALA A 143 -10.62 0.63 2.05
CA ALA A 143 -11.96 1.22 2.06
C ALA A 143 -12.87 0.57 3.13
N GLU A 144 -12.88 -0.75 3.20
CA GLU A 144 -13.69 -1.50 4.17
C GLU A 144 -13.23 -1.23 5.61
N GLU A 145 -11.93 -1.35 5.89
CA GLU A 145 -11.39 -1.18 7.24
C GLU A 145 -11.46 0.28 7.75
N THR A 146 -11.56 1.25 6.84
CA THR A 146 -11.75 2.68 7.20
C THR A 146 -13.21 3.12 7.15
N GLY A 147 -14.13 2.30 6.63
CA GLY A 147 -15.53 2.66 6.42
C GLY A 147 -15.76 3.72 5.33
N VAL A 148 -14.76 3.98 4.48
CA VAL A 148 -14.84 4.98 3.40
C VAL A 148 -15.60 4.42 2.22
N LYS A 149 -16.68 5.09 1.81
CA LYS A 149 -17.52 4.67 0.67
C LYS A 149 -17.06 5.28 -0.66
N ASN A 150 -16.57 6.52 -0.66
CA ASN A 150 -16.10 7.20 -1.87
C ASN A 150 -14.57 7.25 -1.89
N PHE A 151 -13.97 6.39 -2.69
CA PHE A 151 -12.52 6.29 -2.87
C PHE A 151 -12.17 6.12 -4.35
N GLY A 152 -10.91 6.27 -4.71
CA GLY A 152 -10.47 6.14 -6.09
C GLY A 152 -8.99 5.87 -6.22
N MET A 153 -8.61 5.35 -7.38
CA MET A 153 -7.22 5.16 -7.75
C MET A 153 -6.72 6.37 -8.53
N MET A 154 -5.64 6.98 -8.07
CA MET A 154 -4.98 8.09 -8.74
C MET A 154 -3.54 7.71 -9.07
N LEU A 155 -3.18 7.80 -10.34
CA LEU A 155 -1.80 7.67 -10.81
C LEU A 155 -1.14 9.05 -10.78
N ILE A 156 0.05 9.15 -10.19
CA ILE A 156 0.68 10.44 -9.90
C ILE A 156 2.11 10.45 -10.43
N CYS A 157 2.42 11.48 -11.21
CA CYS A 157 3.80 11.88 -11.47
C CYS A 157 3.93 13.40 -11.31
N PRO A 158 5.14 13.98 -11.32
CA PRO A 158 5.32 15.42 -11.14
C PRO A 158 4.50 16.27 -12.11
N GLN A 159 4.34 15.83 -13.38
CA GLN A 159 3.70 16.58 -14.45
C GLN A 159 2.20 16.33 -14.55
N LEU A 160 1.74 15.15 -14.12
CA LEU A 160 0.36 14.71 -14.37
C LEU A 160 -0.19 13.91 -13.19
N LYS A 161 -1.48 14.09 -12.92
CA LYS A 161 -2.26 13.28 -11.97
C LYS A 161 -3.51 12.79 -12.70
N VAL A 162 -3.73 11.49 -12.69
CA VAL A 162 -4.84 10.84 -13.40
C VAL A 162 -5.71 10.10 -12.42
N MET A 163 -6.96 10.55 -12.25
CA MET A 163 -7.98 9.83 -11.49
C MET A 163 -8.72 8.88 -12.42
N LEU A 164 -8.80 7.61 -12.03
CA LEU A 164 -9.51 6.60 -12.80
C LEU A 164 -11.00 6.55 -12.41
N VAL A 165 -11.88 6.54 -13.41
CA VAL A 165 -13.33 6.38 -13.21
C VAL A 165 -13.69 4.91 -13.03
N THR A 166 -13.06 4.04 -13.83
CA THR A 166 -13.22 2.57 -13.74
C THR A 166 -11.87 1.91 -13.58
N THR A 167 -11.81 0.80 -12.82
CA THR A 167 -10.61 0.01 -12.57
C THR A 167 -10.94 -1.47 -12.67
N HIS A 168 -9.97 -2.29 -13.11
CA HIS A 168 -10.06 -3.76 -13.10
C HIS A 168 -11.32 -4.33 -13.76
N THR A 169 -11.82 -3.69 -14.83
CA THR A 169 -12.99 -4.13 -15.57
C THR A 169 -12.68 -4.40 -17.05
N SER A 170 -13.45 -5.26 -17.69
CA SER A 170 -13.29 -5.51 -19.13
C SER A 170 -13.66 -4.26 -19.95
N LEU A 171 -13.00 -4.06 -21.09
CA LEU A 171 -13.32 -2.95 -21.99
C LEU A 171 -14.81 -2.96 -22.39
N LYS A 172 -15.38 -4.15 -22.64
CA LYS A 172 -16.80 -4.33 -22.97
C LYS A 172 -17.74 -3.78 -21.89
N SER A 173 -17.34 -3.84 -20.63
CA SER A 173 -18.16 -3.39 -19.50
C SER A 173 -18.05 -1.90 -19.20
N VAL A 174 -17.04 -1.21 -19.71
CA VAL A 174 -16.75 0.19 -19.36
C VAL A 174 -17.95 1.10 -19.64
N SER A 175 -18.53 1.03 -20.85
CA SER A 175 -19.67 1.89 -21.26
C SER A 175 -20.87 1.74 -20.32
N GLY A 176 -21.20 0.51 -19.92
CA GLY A 176 -22.31 0.24 -19.01
C GLY A 176 -22.04 0.66 -17.55
N LEU A 177 -20.78 0.85 -17.17
CA LEU A 177 -20.39 1.30 -15.83
C LEU A 177 -20.30 2.82 -15.70
N LEU A 178 -20.25 3.54 -16.83
CA LEU A 178 -20.16 5.00 -16.82
C LEU A 178 -21.55 5.61 -16.64
N THR A 179 -21.68 6.41 -15.59
CA THR A 179 -22.86 7.23 -15.34
C THR A 179 -22.42 8.65 -15.00
N ILE A 180 -23.29 9.62 -15.23
CA ILE A 180 -23.04 11.03 -14.85
C ILE A 180 -22.65 11.13 -13.38
N LYS A 181 -23.40 10.42 -12.51
CA LYS A 181 -23.13 10.39 -11.07
C LYS A 181 -21.72 9.88 -10.77
N LYS A 182 -21.31 8.76 -11.38
CA LYS A 182 -19.99 8.15 -11.14
C LYS A 182 -18.83 9.03 -11.61
N VAL A 183 -19.00 9.69 -12.77
CA VAL A 183 -17.99 10.64 -13.28
C VAL A 183 -17.90 11.85 -12.35
N LEU A 184 -19.04 12.43 -11.94
CA LEU A 184 -19.09 13.56 -11.02
C LEU A 184 -18.42 13.23 -9.68
N GLU A 185 -18.73 12.08 -9.07
CA GLU A 185 -18.10 11.63 -7.82
C GLU A 185 -16.56 11.56 -7.94
N LYS A 186 -16.03 11.14 -9.11
CA LYS A 186 -14.59 11.08 -9.33
C LYS A 186 -13.96 12.46 -9.57
N ILE A 187 -14.69 13.37 -10.21
CA ILE A 187 -14.25 14.77 -10.34
C ILE A 187 -14.18 15.44 -8.97
N GLU A 188 -15.21 15.28 -8.14
CA GLU A 188 -15.24 15.83 -6.78
C GLU A 188 -14.12 15.27 -5.90
N LEU A 189 -13.89 13.94 -5.98
CA LEU A 189 -12.82 13.28 -5.25
C LEU A 189 -11.44 13.79 -5.71
N ALA A 190 -11.21 13.90 -7.02
CA ALA A 190 -9.99 14.47 -7.57
C ALA A 190 -9.79 15.92 -7.14
N HIS A 191 -10.86 16.74 -7.18
CA HIS A 191 -10.80 18.13 -6.75
C HIS A 191 -10.43 18.24 -5.27
N ALA A 192 -11.07 17.45 -4.41
CA ALA A 192 -10.77 17.43 -2.96
C ALA A 192 -9.32 17.02 -2.70
N ALA A 193 -8.84 15.95 -3.35
CA ALA A 193 -7.45 15.51 -3.21
C ALA A 193 -6.46 16.61 -3.67
N MET A 194 -6.72 17.25 -4.84
CA MET A 194 -5.86 18.34 -5.30
C MET A 194 -5.76 19.49 -4.29
N LYS A 195 -6.86 19.85 -3.65
CA LYS A 195 -6.87 20.95 -2.67
C LYS A 195 -6.25 20.54 -1.34
N ASN A 196 -6.67 19.41 -0.79
CA ASN A 196 -6.36 19.02 0.59
C ASN A 196 -5.01 18.33 0.70
N ASP A 197 -4.69 17.43 -0.24
CA ASP A 197 -3.49 16.60 -0.17
C ASP A 197 -2.32 17.22 -0.94
N PHE A 198 -2.59 17.86 -2.07
CA PHE A 198 -1.56 18.51 -2.90
C PHE A 198 -1.43 20.02 -2.69
N GLY A 199 -2.31 20.66 -1.91
CA GLY A 199 -2.26 22.10 -1.61
C GLY A 199 -2.51 23.02 -2.83
N ILE A 200 -3.15 22.52 -3.90
CA ILE A 200 -3.43 23.28 -5.12
C ILE A 200 -4.72 24.07 -4.92
N LYS A 201 -4.62 25.38 -4.74
CA LYS A 201 -5.78 26.24 -4.43
C LYS A 201 -6.87 26.23 -5.50
N ALA A 202 -6.50 26.23 -6.78
CA ALA A 202 -7.41 26.26 -7.91
C ALA A 202 -7.04 25.14 -8.92
N PRO A 203 -7.40 23.86 -8.64
CA PRO A 203 -7.05 22.76 -9.53
C PRO A 203 -7.83 22.84 -10.84
N LYS A 204 -7.11 22.62 -11.95
CA LYS A 204 -7.71 22.47 -13.27
C LYS A 204 -7.86 20.98 -13.56
N ILE A 205 -9.08 20.55 -13.84
CA ILE A 205 -9.40 19.14 -14.10
C ILE A 205 -9.93 19.04 -15.52
N ALA A 206 -9.24 18.27 -16.35
CA ALA A 206 -9.73 17.87 -17.67
C ALA A 206 -10.43 16.51 -17.56
N VAL A 207 -11.59 16.39 -18.17
CA VAL A 207 -12.32 15.12 -18.27
C VAL A 207 -12.21 14.61 -19.69
N LEU A 208 -11.62 13.43 -19.85
CA LEU A 208 -11.44 12.82 -21.16
C LEU A 208 -12.75 12.14 -21.60
N GLY A 209 -13.03 12.19 -22.90
CA GLY A 209 -14.11 11.43 -23.51
C GLY A 209 -13.84 9.92 -23.47
N LEU A 210 -14.91 9.13 -23.52
CA LEU A 210 -14.83 7.67 -23.58
C LEU A 210 -14.17 7.19 -24.87
N ASN A 211 -14.43 7.89 -25.97
CA ASN A 211 -13.90 7.64 -27.31
C ASN A 211 -13.61 8.98 -28.01
N PRO A 212 -13.08 9.00 -29.26
CA PRO A 212 -12.80 10.23 -29.99
C PRO A 212 -14.01 11.17 -30.16
N HIS A 213 -15.22 10.65 -30.07
CA HIS A 213 -16.50 11.38 -30.17
C HIS A 213 -17.19 11.60 -28.85
N SER A 214 -16.46 11.53 -27.73
CA SER A 214 -16.95 11.80 -26.37
C SER A 214 -18.12 10.89 -25.90
N GLY A 215 -18.26 9.71 -26.47
CA GLY A 215 -19.22 8.71 -26.03
C GLY A 215 -20.33 8.39 -27.03
N GLU A 216 -20.27 8.90 -28.25
CA GLU A 216 -21.15 8.46 -29.34
C GLU A 216 -20.92 6.99 -29.73
#